data_52baa02a68c4f18dcf804c85292fb6be
#
_entry.id   52baa02a68c4f18dcf804c85292fb6be
#
_cell.length_a   1.000
_cell.length_b   1.000
_cell.length_c   1.000
_cell.angle_alpha   90.00
_cell.angle_beta   90.00
_cell.angle_gamma   90.00
#
_symmetry.space_group_name_H-M   'P 1'
#
loop_
_entity.id
_entity.type
_entity.pdbx_description
1 polymer ?
#
loop_
_entity_poly.entity_id
_entity_poly.type
_entity_poly.pdbx_seq_one_letter_code
_entity_poly.pdbx_strand_id
1 'polypeptide(L)'
;MPVVELDLNRVQKLVGKKANRKKILDVLPFLGLDIESQEGDSVRVEFSPNRPDYSTDFGIALGLQGLLGIKTGILKTNVKKKGNYQIKVDPSTSKIRPFVTGIIAKNGSIDDDSIKQLMNMQEDLHFGIGRKRKKSSIGLHDLDKISFPLKYTTIDREHKFTPLNSDTESTISEILQNTDVGQNYGDILGQSSKIPIILDTDGNTISFPPIINSALFTNS
;
A
#
# COMPACT_ATOMS: atom_id res chain seq x y z
N MET A 1 -13.25 -4.22 -14.62
CA MET A 1 -13.11 -4.05 -13.15
C MET A 1 -11.69 -4.44 -12.75
N PRO A 2 -11.18 -4.13 -11.55
CA PRO A 2 -9.84 -4.59 -11.17
C PRO A 2 -9.80 -6.12 -11.05
N VAL A 3 -8.65 -6.70 -11.39
CA VAL A 3 -8.41 -8.15 -11.43
C VAL A 3 -7.26 -8.48 -10.49
N VAL A 4 -7.41 -9.54 -9.72
CA VAL A 4 -6.33 -10.09 -8.89
C VAL A 4 -6.02 -11.52 -9.35
N GLU A 5 -4.73 -11.84 -9.38
CA GLU A 5 -4.26 -13.19 -9.65
C GLU A 5 -4.03 -13.93 -8.33
N LEU A 6 -4.64 -15.11 -8.22
CA LEU A 6 -4.61 -15.96 -7.05
C LEU A 6 -3.83 -17.25 -7.33
N ASP A 7 -2.87 -17.58 -6.48
CA ASP A 7 -2.32 -18.93 -6.39
C ASP A 7 -3.21 -19.79 -5.49
N LEU A 8 -3.81 -20.84 -6.05
CA LEU A 8 -4.75 -21.71 -5.33
C LEU A 8 -4.09 -22.46 -4.16
N ASN A 9 -2.79 -22.75 -4.23
CA ASN A 9 -2.08 -23.40 -3.13
C ASN A 9 -1.94 -22.44 -1.96
N ARG A 10 -1.60 -21.17 -2.23
CA ARG A 10 -1.52 -20.12 -1.25
C ARG A 10 -2.89 -19.81 -0.66
N VAL A 11 -3.90 -19.62 -1.48
CA VAL A 11 -5.28 -19.42 -1.01
C VAL A 11 -5.74 -20.57 -0.13
N GLN A 12 -5.46 -21.82 -0.52
CA GLN A 12 -5.81 -23.00 0.29
C GLN A 12 -5.10 -23.00 1.64
N LYS A 13 -3.82 -22.61 1.70
CA LYS A 13 -3.08 -22.42 2.96
C LYS A 13 -3.75 -21.38 3.85
N LEU A 14 -4.11 -20.22 3.29
CA LEU A 14 -4.74 -19.11 4.01
C LEU A 14 -6.14 -19.46 4.51
N VAL A 15 -6.93 -20.14 3.70
CA VAL A 15 -8.29 -20.60 4.06
C VAL A 15 -8.24 -21.69 5.14
N GLY A 16 -7.28 -22.59 5.04
CA GLY A 16 -7.06 -23.67 6.01
C GLY A 16 -7.47 -25.05 5.49
N LYS A 17 -7.09 -26.08 6.26
CA LYS A 17 -7.14 -27.51 5.85
C LYS A 17 -8.53 -28.07 5.50
N LYS A 18 -9.63 -27.37 5.85
CA LYS A 18 -11.01 -27.83 5.57
C LYS A 18 -11.49 -27.48 4.15
N ALA A 19 -10.73 -26.72 3.39
CA ALA A 19 -11.05 -26.37 2.01
C ALA A 19 -10.11 -27.08 1.04
N ASN A 20 -10.66 -27.70 0.00
CA ASN A 20 -9.90 -28.16 -1.16
C ASN A 20 -10.07 -27.17 -2.33
N ARG A 21 -9.21 -27.29 -3.35
CA ARG A 21 -9.22 -26.40 -4.51
C ARG A 21 -10.58 -26.31 -5.20
N LYS A 22 -11.24 -27.47 -5.45
CA LYS A 22 -12.55 -27.49 -6.09
C LYS A 22 -13.56 -26.67 -5.30
N LYS A 23 -13.60 -26.88 -3.98
CA LYS A 23 -14.54 -26.16 -3.10
C LYS A 23 -14.24 -24.66 -3.05
N ILE A 24 -12.96 -24.25 -3.13
CA ILE A 24 -12.57 -22.84 -3.23
C ILE A 24 -13.13 -22.24 -4.51
N LEU A 25 -12.88 -22.87 -5.67
CA LEU A 25 -13.37 -22.40 -6.96
C LEU A 25 -14.91 -22.31 -7.02
N ASP A 26 -15.59 -23.33 -6.50
CA ASP A 26 -17.05 -23.38 -6.47
C ASP A 26 -17.66 -22.24 -5.62
N VAL A 27 -16.92 -21.74 -4.61
CA VAL A 27 -17.42 -20.74 -3.65
C VAL A 27 -16.97 -19.30 -3.99
N LEU A 28 -15.87 -19.11 -4.76
CA LEU A 28 -15.41 -17.79 -5.17
C LEU A 28 -16.51 -16.88 -5.72
N PRO A 29 -17.40 -17.32 -6.62
CA PRO A 29 -18.48 -16.48 -7.15
C PRO A 29 -19.45 -15.96 -6.09
N PHE A 30 -19.64 -16.68 -5.00
CA PHE A 30 -20.53 -16.24 -3.91
C PHE A 30 -19.94 -15.10 -3.06
N LEU A 31 -18.66 -14.75 -3.26
CA LEU A 31 -18.06 -13.52 -2.75
C LEU A 31 -18.32 -12.30 -3.66
N GLY A 32 -18.97 -12.51 -4.81
CA GLY A 32 -19.10 -11.50 -5.85
C GLY A 32 -17.82 -11.32 -6.65
N LEU A 33 -17.09 -12.42 -6.86
CA LEU A 33 -15.88 -12.49 -7.66
C LEU A 33 -16.16 -13.25 -8.95
N ASP A 34 -15.87 -12.66 -10.09
CA ASP A 34 -16.01 -13.31 -11.38
C ASP A 34 -14.68 -13.94 -11.79
N ILE A 35 -14.70 -15.25 -12.09
CA ILE A 35 -13.52 -15.97 -12.56
C ILE A 35 -13.34 -15.66 -14.05
N GLU A 36 -12.27 -14.90 -14.39
CA GLU A 36 -11.95 -14.58 -15.78
C GLU A 36 -11.22 -15.74 -16.50
N SER A 37 -10.25 -16.33 -15.81
CA SER A 37 -9.47 -17.43 -16.35
C SER A 37 -8.87 -18.31 -15.25
N GLN A 38 -8.55 -19.54 -15.60
CA GLN A 38 -7.85 -20.49 -14.74
C GLN A 38 -6.80 -21.24 -15.58
N GLU A 39 -5.55 -21.18 -15.13
CA GLU A 39 -4.44 -21.91 -15.74
C GLU A 39 -3.65 -22.63 -14.64
N GLY A 40 -3.81 -23.96 -14.57
CA GLY A 40 -3.18 -24.76 -13.53
C GLY A 40 -3.62 -24.32 -12.12
N ASP A 41 -2.68 -23.81 -11.34
CA ASP A 41 -2.90 -23.31 -9.96
C ASP A 41 -3.18 -21.81 -9.91
N SER A 42 -3.02 -21.09 -11.02
CA SER A 42 -3.33 -19.67 -11.12
C SER A 42 -4.78 -19.45 -11.53
N VAL A 43 -5.46 -18.56 -10.81
CA VAL A 43 -6.83 -18.12 -11.09
C VAL A 43 -6.90 -16.61 -11.10
N ARG A 44 -7.37 -16.03 -12.20
CA ARG A 44 -7.64 -14.60 -12.30
C ARG A 44 -9.10 -14.34 -11.95
N VAL A 45 -9.31 -13.49 -10.97
CA VAL A 45 -10.65 -13.10 -10.55
C VAL A 45 -10.83 -11.60 -10.61
N GLU A 46 -11.98 -11.19 -11.12
CA GLU A 46 -12.41 -9.83 -11.14
C GLU A 46 -13.17 -9.51 -9.84
N PHE A 47 -12.90 -8.34 -9.23
CA PHE A 47 -13.55 -7.92 -8.01
C PHE A 47 -14.12 -6.50 -8.11
N SER A 48 -15.13 -6.20 -7.31
CA SER A 48 -15.72 -4.88 -7.29
C SER A 48 -14.84 -3.85 -6.55
N PRO A 49 -14.61 -2.64 -7.09
CA PRO A 49 -13.79 -1.60 -6.46
C PRO A 49 -14.28 -1.15 -5.08
N ASN A 50 -15.53 -1.45 -4.71
CA ASN A 50 -16.04 -1.17 -3.37
C ASN A 50 -15.63 -2.22 -2.32
N ARG A 51 -14.92 -3.29 -2.76
CA ARG A 51 -14.33 -4.34 -1.92
C ARG A 51 -12.80 -4.32 -2.04
N PRO A 52 -12.15 -3.26 -1.55
CA PRO A 52 -10.70 -3.13 -1.63
C PRO A 52 -9.96 -4.23 -0.85
N ASP A 53 -10.60 -4.89 0.09
CA ASP A 53 -10.11 -6.08 0.77
C ASP A 53 -9.91 -7.28 -0.15
N TYR A 54 -10.61 -7.34 -1.28
CA TYR A 54 -10.46 -8.40 -2.29
C TYR A 54 -9.35 -8.14 -3.31
N SER A 55 -8.60 -7.07 -3.16
CA SER A 55 -7.38 -6.84 -3.95
C SER A 55 -6.21 -7.76 -3.56
N THR A 56 -6.39 -8.60 -2.54
CA THR A 56 -5.38 -9.55 -2.07
C THR A 56 -5.95 -10.93 -1.83
N ASP A 57 -5.11 -11.92 -1.98
CA ASP A 57 -5.41 -13.32 -1.64
C ASP A 57 -5.81 -13.48 -0.17
N PHE A 58 -5.20 -12.71 0.73
CA PHE A 58 -5.53 -12.71 2.15
C PHE A 58 -6.97 -12.24 2.42
N GLY A 59 -7.39 -11.14 1.81
CA GLY A 59 -8.75 -10.63 1.96
C GLY A 59 -9.79 -11.60 1.41
N ILE A 60 -9.52 -12.19 0.23
CA ILE A 60 -10.37 -13.22 -0.39
C ILE A 60 -10.44 -14.47 0.50
N ALA A 61 -9.30 -14.92 1.04
CA ALA A 61 -9.26 -16.07 1.94
C ALA A 61 -10.09 -15.86 3.21
N LEU A 62 -10.10 -14.65 3.77
CA LEU A 62 -10.98 -14.33 4.90
C LEU A 62 -12.46 -14.43 4.53
N GLY A 63 -12.85 -13.94 3.36
CA GLY A 63 -14.21 -14.09 2.85
C GLY A 63 -14.59 -15.56 2.68
N LEU A 64 -13.71 -16.36 2.06
CA LEU A 64 -13.90 -17.80 1.88
C LEU A 64 -14.00 -18.53 3.22
N GLN A 65 -13.19 -18.18 4.23
CA GLN A 65 -13.32 -18.75 5.58
C GLN A 65 -14.72 -18.55 6.16
N GLY A 66 -15.29 -17.35 5.96
CA GLY A 66 -16.65 -17.02 6.40
C GLY A 66 -17.71 -17.87 5.71
N LEU A 67 -17.70 -17.91 4.36
CA LEU A 67 -18.67 -18.67 3.57
C LEU A 67 -18.59 -20.19 3.80
N LEU A 68 -17.37 -20.69 4.02
CA LEU A 68 -17.16 -22.11 4.30
C LEU A 68 -17.41 -22.50 5.76
N GLY A 69 -17.81 -21.56 6.61
CA GLY A 69 -18.04 -21.81 8.04
C GLY A 69 -16.79 -22.21 8.83
N ILE A 70 -15.60 -21.91 8.30
CA ILE A 70 -14.31 -22.23 8.96
C ILE A 70 -14.04 -21.23 10.07
N LYS A 71 -14.24 -19.95 9.78
CA LYS A 71 -14.09 -18.85 10.73
C LYS A 71 -15.16 -17.80 10.42
N THR A 72 -16.01 -17.49 11.38
CA THR A 72 -17.11 -16.55 11.23
C THR A 72 -16.98 -15.38 12.20
N GLY A 73 -17.69 -14.30 11.92
CA GLY A 73 -17.72 -13.09 12.72
C GLY A 73 -16.69 -12.04 12.28
N ILE A 74 -16.66 -10.93 13.01
CA ILE A 74 -15.80 -9.79 12.70
C ILE A 74 -14.35 -10.13 13.05
N LEU A 75 -13.43 -9.82 12.13
CA LEU A 75 -12.00 -9.94 12.38
C LEU A 75 -11.60 -9.01 13.54
N LYS A 76 -11.11 -9.61 14.62
CA LYS A 76 -10.59 -8.86 15.76
C LYS A 76 -9.12 -8.53 15.51
N THR A 77 -8.82 -7.27 15.23
CA THR A 77 -7.46 -6.75 15.18
C THR A 77 -7.04 -6.30 16.57
N ASN A 78 -5.91 -6.81 17.04
CA ASN A 78 -5.34 -6.39 18.30
C ASN A 78 -4.41 -5.18 18.08
N VAL A 79 -5.01 -3.99 18.02
CA VAL A 79 -4.25 -2.74 17.90
C VAL A 79 -3.77 -2.33 19.29
N LYS A 80 -2.47 -2.41 19.53
CA LYS A 80 -1.84 -1.89 20.73
C LYS A 80 -1.75 -0.37 20.65
N LYS A 81 -1.80 0.31 21.81
CA LYS A 81 -1.51 1.73 21.86
C LYS A 81 -0.12 2.01 21.28
N LYS A 82 -0.01 3.13 20.54
CA LYS A 82 1.27 3.62 20.06
C LYS A 82 2.26 3.74 21.23
N GLY A 83 3.48 3.31 21.04
CA GLY A 83 4.58 3.67 21.90
C GLY A 83 5.05 5.12 21.63
N ASN A 84 6.35 5.31 21.44
CA ASN A 84 6.94 6.61 21.10
C ASN A 84 6.82 6.97 19.60
N TYR A 85 5.99 6.23 18.83
CA TYR A 85 5.81 6.46 17.40
C TYR A 85 4.83 7.61 17.18
N GLN A 86 5.31 8.69 16.63
CA GLN A 86 4.51 9.90 16.39
C GLN A 86 4.82 10.49 15.02
N ILE A 87 3.80 11.04 14.37
CA ILE A 87 3.95 11.93 13.22
C ILE A 87 3.51 13.32 13.67
N LYS A 88 4.42 14.27 13.67
CA LYS A 88 4.16 15.67 13.95
C LYS A 88 3.77 16.36 12.65
N VAL A 89 2.53 16.86 12.59
CA VAL A 89 1.99 17.54 11.40
C VAL A 89 2.22 19.03 11.51
N ASP A 90 2.92 19.59 10.52
CA ASP A 90 3.16 21.02 10.42
C ASP A 90 1.95 21.73 9.77
N PRO A 91 1.49 22.88 10.29
CA PRO A 91 0.39 23.64 9.70
C PRO A 91 0.55 24.02 8.23
N SER A 92 1.78 24.09 7.72
CA SER A 92 2.07 24.40 6.31
C SER A 92 1.43 23.42 5.32
N THR A 93 1.17 22.17 5.77
CA THR A 93 0.54 21.13 4.92
C THR A 93 -0.97 21.33 4.72
N SER A 94 -1.60 22.19 5.54
CA SER A 94 -3.06 22.32 5.65
C SER A 94 -3.79 22.63 4.35
N LYS A 95 -3.16 23.41 3.45
CA LYS A 95 -3.75 23.82 2.16
C LYS A 95 -3.37 22.91 1.00
N ILE A 96 -2.43 21.97 1.21
CA ILE A 96 -1.88 21.10 0.15
C ILE A 96 -2.41 19.68 0.32
N ARG A 97 -1.98 19.02 1.40
CA ARG A 97 -2.42 17.67 1.79
C ARG A 97 -2.47 17.59 3.32
N PRO A 98 -3.60 17.95 3.95
CA PRO A 98 -3.65 18.21 5.40
C PRO A 98 -3.57 16.94 6.26
N PHE A 99 -3.86 15.76 5.69
CA PHE A 99 -4.02 14.54 6.48
C PHE A 99 -2.90 13.55 6.22
N VAL A 100 -2.35 13.00 7.29
CA VAL A 100 -1.42 11.88 7.30
C VAL A 100 -1.77 10.94 8.45
N THR A 101 -1.61 9.66 8.23
CA THR A 101 -1.75 8.63 9.25
C THR A 101 -0.71 7.55 9.01
N GLY A 102 -0.44 6.73 10.03
CA GLY A 102 0.48 5.61 9.93
C GLY A 102 0.03 4.43 10.79
N ILE A 103 0.37 3.24 10.35
CA ILE A 103 0.19 1.99 11.07
C ILE A 103 1.56 1.31 11.15
N ILE A 104 1.88 0.77 12.31
CA ILE A 104 3.09 0.00 12.52
C ILE A 104 2.69 -1.46 12.74
N ALA A 105 3.25 -2.35 11.91
CA ALA A 105 3.18 -3.78 12.10
C ALA A 105 4.54 -4.30 12.58
N LYS A 106 4.55 -5.14 13.61
CA LYS A 106 5.76 -5.74 14.17
C LYS A 106 5.63 -7.25 14.27
N ASN A 107 6.78 -7.92 14.26
CA ASN A 107 6.88 -9.36 14.44
C ASN A 107 6.14 -10.17 13.36
N GLY A 108 6.01 -9.60 12.16
CA GLY A 108 5.56 -10.30 10.97
C GLY A 108 6.73 -10.92 10.23
N SER A 109 6.50 -12.06 9.58
CA SER A 109 7.39 -12.58 8.53
C SER A 109 6.73 -12.25 7.20
N ILE A 110 7.44 -11.54 6.36
CA ILE A 110 6.98 -11.16 5.02
C ILE A 110 7.87 -11.91 4.04
N ASP A 111 7.27 -12.79 3.24
CA ASP A 111 7.90 -13.47 2.11
C ASP A 111 7.67 -12.69 0.81
N ASP A 112 8.37 -13.06 -0.26
CA ASP A 112 8.28 -12.41 -1.56
C ASP A 112 6.85 -12.36 -2.11
N ASP A 113 6.06 -13.44 -1.90
CA ASP A 113 4.66 -13.46 -2.31
C ASP A 113 3.81 -12.45 -1.53
N SER A 114 4.08 -12.30 -0.24
CA SER A 114 3.41 -11.29 0.59
C SER A 114 3.78 -9.87 0.17
N ILE A 115 5.04 -9.62 -0.20
CA ILE A 115 5.49 -8.32 -0.71
C ILE A 115 4.75 -8.00 -2.02
N LYS A 116 4.69 -8.94 -2.96
CA LYS A 116 3.96 -8.76 -4.23
C LYS A 116 2.47 -8.46 -3.99
N GLN A 117 1.83 -9.19 -3.08
CA GLN A 117 0.42 -8.94 -2.71
C GLN A 117 0.22 -7.55 -2.08
N LEU A 118 1.15 -7.12 -1.21
CA LEU A 118 1.09 -5.77 -0.61
C LEU A 118 1.29 -4.67 -1.67
N MET A 119 2.19 -4.87 -2.63
CA MET A 119 2.39 -3.92 -3.74
C MET A 119 1.15 -3.83 -4.62
N ASN A 120 0.55 -4.95 -4.99
CA ASN A 120 -0.68 -4.98 -5.77
C ASN A 120 -1.83 -4.29 -5.03
N MET A 121 -2.02 -4.61 -3.74
CA MET A 121 -3.00 -3.95 -2.89
C MET A 121 -2.78 -2.44 -2.83
N GLN A 122 -1.53 -2.00 -2.68
CA GLN A 122 -1.17 -0.58 -2.64
C GLN A 122 -1.60 0.12 -3.94
N GLU A 123 -1.30 -0.44 -5.10
CA GLU A 123 -1.67 0.14 -6.39
C GLU A 123 -3.19 0.13 -6.62
N ASP A 124 -3.89 -0.93 -6.28
CA ASP A 124 -5.36 -0.99 -6.36
C ASP A 124 -6.03 0.06 -5.45
N LEU A 125 -5.51 0.23 -4.23
CA LEU A 125 -5.99 1.28 -3.32
C LEU A 125 -5.67 2.69 -3.85
N HIS A 126 -4.48 2.89 -4.44
CA HIS A 126 -4.13 4.15 -5.10
C HIS A 126 -5.08 4.47 -6.23
N PHE A 127 -5.40 3.48 -7.07
CA PHE A 127 -6.27 3.67 -8.22
C PHE A 127 -7.73 3.90 -7.80
N GLY A 128 -8.27 3.02 -6.94
CA GLY A 128 -9.67 3.03 -6.48
C GLY A 128 -9.96 4.16 -5.49
N ILE A 129 -9.83 3.88 -4.20
CA ILE A 129 -10.14 4.81 -3.10
C ILE A 129 -9.26 6.06 -3.16
N GLY A 130 -7.99 5.89 -3.53
CA GLY A 130 -7.02 6.97 -3.70
C GLY A 130 -7.28 7.88 -4.88
N ARG A 131 -8.17 7.50 -5.81
CA ARG A 131 -8.46 8.22 -7.08
C ARG A 131 -7.18 8.59 -7.82
N LYS A 132 -6.39 7.58 -8.19
CA LYS A 132 -5.06 7.77 -8.80
C LYS A 132 -4.18 8.68 -7.93
N ARG A 133 -4.06 8.37 -6.63
CA ARG A 133 -3.28 9.10 -5.61
C ARG A 133 -3.76 10.52 -5.29
N LYS A 134 -4.80 11.04 -5.96
CA LYS A 134 -5.34 12.40 -5.70
C LYS A 134 -5.91 12.55 -4.29
N LYS A 135 -6.62 11.52 -3.80
CA LYS A 135 -7.23 11.53 -2.47
C LYS A 135 -6.32 10.99 -1.39
N SER A 136 -5.71 9.84 -1.64
CA SER A 136 -4.77 9.21 -0.72
C SER A 136 -3.67 8.47 -1.45
N SER A 137 -2.52 8.38 -0.83
CA SER A 137 -1.40 7.53 -1.24
C SER A 137 -0.90 6.75 -0.03
N ILE A 138 -0.37 5.57 -0.28
CA ILE A 138 0.16 4.65 0.73
C ILE A 138 1.64 4.46 0.44
N GLY A 139 2.48 4.51 1.47
CA GLY A 139 3.87 4.14 1.41
C GLY A 139 4.14 3.03 2.42
N LEU A 140 4.91 2.02 2.02
CA LEU A 140 5.42 0.97 2.89
C LEU A 140 6.89 1.26 3.16
N HIS A 141 7.30 1.16 4.41
CA HIS A 141 8.64 1.52 4.84
C HIS A 141 9.17 0.53 5.87
N ASP A 142 10.45 0.30 5.85
CA ASP A 142 11.15 -0.51 6.83
C ASP A 142 11.24 0.25 8.16
N LEU A 143 10.54 -0.28 9.18
CA LEU A 143 10.46 0.37 10.49
C LEU A 143 11.82 0.49 11.18
N ASP A 144 12.72 -0.47 10.96
CA ASP A 144 14.00 -0.52 11.65
C ASP A 144 14.98 0.55 11.15
N LYS A 145 14.70 1.13 9.99
CA LYS A 145 15.49 2.23 9.41
C LYS A 145 15.00 3.63 9.80
N ILE A 146 13.84 3.74 10.47
CA ILE A 146 13.15 5.02 10.70
C ILE A 146 13.38 5.53 12.11
N SER A 147 13.86 6.78 12.23
CA SER A 147 14.01 7.51 13.48
C SER A 147 12.77 8.35 13.79
N PHE A 148 12.11 8.09 14.94
CA PHE A 148 10.92 8.82 15.38
C PHE A 148 11.25 9.94 16.38
N PRO A 149 10.41 11.03 16.46
CA PRO A 149 9.17 11.26 15.74
C PRO A 149 9.37 11.67 14.28
N LEU A 150 8.41 11.31 13.42
CA LEU A 150 8.37 11.81 12.05
C LEU A 150 7.84 13.23 12.02
N LYS A 151 8.24 13.98 11.01
CA LYS A 151 7.72 15.32 10.71
C LYS A 151 7.06 15.30 9.33
N TYR A 152 5.76 15.59 9.28
CA TYR A 152 5.04 15.84 8.04
C TYR A 152 4.93 17.34 7.82
N THR A 153 5.60 17.88 6.82
CA THR A 153 5.76 19.32 6.59
C THR A 153 5.76 19.63 5.09
N THR A 154 6.02 20.87 4.75
CA THR A 154 6.29 21.28 3.36
C THR A 154 7.72 21.73 3.19
N ILE A 155 8.26 21.53 1.99
CA ILE A 155 9.61 21.88 1.60
C ILE A 155 9.64 22.49 0.19
N ASP A 156 10.74 23.14 -0.17
CA ASP A 156 10.96 23.69 -1.51
C ASP A 156 11.28 22.60 -2.54
N ARG A 157 11.04 22.87 -3.80
CA ARG A 157 11.30 21.94 -4.91
C ARG A 157 12.78 21.68 -5.17
N GLU A 158 13.67 22.48 -4.58
CA GLU A 158 15.14 22.31 -4.65
C GLU A 158 15.67 21.31 -3.62
N HIS A 159 14.82 20.83 -2.71
CA HIS A 159 15.21 19.79 -1.76
C HIS A 159 15.65 18.53 -2.50
N LYS A 160 16.73 17.90 -2.00
CA LYS A 160 17.33 16.71 -2.60
C LYS A 160 17.15 15.49 -1.70
N PHE A 161 16.94 14.36 -2.31
CA PHE A 161 17.01 13.04 -1.68
C PHE A 161 17.21 11.97 -2.76
N THR A 162 17.56 10.76 -2.36
CA THR A 162 17.64 9.61 -3.28
C THR A 162 16.27 8.95 -3.41
N PRO A 163 15.57 9.07 -4.56
CA PRO A 163 14.27 8.46 -4.74
C PRO A 163 14.38 6.94 -4.90
N LEU A 164 13.30 6.24 -4.57
CA LEU A 164 13.22 4.78 -4.75
C LEU A 164 13.56 4.39 -6.19
N ASN A 165 14.31 3.32 -6.35
CA ASN A 165 14.87 2.82 -7.62
C ASN A 165 15.93 3.75 -8.25
N SER A 166 16.60 4.58 -7.45
CA SER A 166 17.74 5.38 -7.87
C SER A 166 18.90 5.26 -6.87
N ASP A 167 20.12 5.36 -7.39
CA ASP A 167 21.33 5.39 -6.56
C ASP A 167 21.89 6.81 -6.40
N THR A 168 21.24 7.81 -7.00
CA THR A 168 21.69 9.19 -7.00
C THR A 168 20.66 10.13 -6.40
N GLU A 169 21.15 11.14 -5.67
CA GLU A 169 20.29 12.23 -5.20
C GLU A 169 19.77 13.07 -6.37
N SER A 170 18.49 13.41 -6.28
CA SER A 170 17.84 14.32 -7.22
C SER A 170 17.01 15.35 -6.47
N THR A 171 16.88 16.54 -7.05
CA THR A 171 15.94 17.54 -6.57
C THR A 171 14.51 17.05 -6.82
N ILE A 172 13.57 17.56 -6.07
CA ILE A 172 12.14 17.29 -6.32
C ILE A 172 11.73 17.74 -7.71
N SER A 173 12.27 18.88 -8.20
CA SER A 173 12.06 19.35 -9.58
C SER A 173 12.50 18.31 -10.60
N GLU A 174 13.70 17.74 -10.44
CA GLU A 174 14.21 16.69 -11.33
C GLU A 174 13.39 15.41 -11.24
N ILE A 175 12.98 14.98 -10.03
CA ILE A 175 12.13 13.80 -9.84
C ILE A 175 10.81 13.97 -10.60
N LEU A 176 10.16 15.13 -10.49
CA LEU A 176 8.90 15.42 -11.16
C LEU A 176 9.02 15.44 -12.69
N GLN A 177 10.16 15.86 -13.22
CA GLN A 177 10.39 15.96 -14.65
C GLN A 177 10.88 14.66 -15.29
N ASN A 178 11.75 13.93 -14.59
CA ASN A 178 12.58 12.88 -15.19
C ASN A 178 12.17 11.46 -14.79
N THR A 179 11.21 11.29 -13.87
CA THR A 179 10.72 9.96 -13.48
C THR A 179 9.30 9.72 -13.96
N ASP A 180 8.96 8.46 -14.27
CA ASP A 180 7.63 8.06 -14.70
C ASP A 180 6.57 8.44 -13.66
N VAL A 181 6.86 8.23 -12.38
CA VAL A 181 5.94 8.60 -11.28
C VAL A 181 5.79 10.11 -11.15
N GLY A 182 6.85 10.87 -11.39
CA GLY A 182 6.81 12.33 -11.41
C GLY A 182 5.93 12.85 -12.54
N GLN A 183 6.11 12.36 -13.75
CA GLN A 183 5.31 12.72 -14.92
C GLN A 183 3.85 12.30 -14.78
N ASN A 184 3.57 11.11 -14.24
CA ASN A 184 2.21 10.59 -14.10
C ASN A 184 1.40 11.25 -12.98
N TYR A 185 2.06 11.69 -11.90
CA TYR A 185 1.40 12.15 -10.69
C TYR A 185 1.76 13.57 -10.25
N GLY A 186 2.72 14.22 -10.90
CA GLY A 186 3.19 15.57 -10.54
C GLY A 186 2.10 16.64 -10.56
N ASP A 187 1.14 16.53 -11.48
CA ASP A 187 0.00 17.43 -11.59
C ASP A 187 -0.88 17.50 -10.33
N ILE A 188 -0.84 16.46 -9.49
CA ILE A 188 -1.56 16.43 -8.21
C ILE A 188 -1.11 17.55 -7.28
N LEU A 189 0.15 17.96 -7.37
CA LEU A 189 0.76 19.01 -6.56
C LEU A 189 0.55 20.42 -7.10
N GLY A 190 0.07 20.53 -8.33
CA GLY A 190 -0.13 21.81 -9.00
C GLY A 190 1.17 22.62 -9.12
N GLN A 191 1.02 23.95 -9.20
CA GLN A 191 2.14 24.90 -9.35
C GLN A 191 2.70 25.39 -8.01
N SER A 192 2.37 24.71 -6.89
CA SER A 192 2.86 25.12 -5.58
C SER A 192 4.40 25.05 -5.53
N SER A 193 5.03 26.09 -5.02
CA SER A 193 6.48 26.10 -4.72
C SER A 193 6.81 25.24 -3.50
N LYS A 194 5.85 25.08 -2.59
CA LYS A 194 5.95 24.24 -1.41
C LYS A 194 5.21 22.93 -1.63
N ILE A 195 5.85 21.83 -1.30
CA ILE A 195 5.32 20.48 -1.50
C ILE A 195 5.37 19.67 -0.20
N PRO A 196 4.45 18.71 -0.01
CA PRO A 196 4.43 17.91 1.20
C PRO A 196 5.58 16.91 1.23
N ILE A 197 6.17 16.72 2.41
CA ILE A 197 7.25 15.77 2.63
C ILE A 197 7.15 15.14 4.02
N ILE A 198 7.61 13.92 4.16
CA ILE A 198 7.77 13.23 5.44
C ILE A 198 9.25 13.07 5.71
N LEU A 199 9.70 13.60 6.84
CA LEU A 199 11.08 13.53 7.32
C LEU A 199 11.12 12.71 8.61
N ASP A 200 12.27 12.07 8.87
CA ASP A 200 12.58 11.50 10.18
C ASP A 200 13.15 12.56 11.15
N THR A 201 13.52 12.13 12.35
CA THR A 201 14.14 13.01 13.36
C THR A 201 15.48 13.58 12.91
N ASP A 202 16.20 12.86 12.09
CA ASP A 202 17.55 13.24 11.62
C ASP A 202 17.47 14.14 10.38
N GLY A 203 16.26 14.41 9.89
CA GLY A 203 16.00 15.25 8.72
C GLY A 203 16.06 14.51 7.39
N ASN A 204 16.21 13.18 7.42
CA ASN A 204 16.22 12.39 6.20
C ASN A 204 14.82 12.30 5.61
N THR A 205 14.73 12.36 4.29
CA THR A 205 13.47 12.20 3.58
C THR A 205 13.03 10.74 3.60
N ILE A 206 11.85 10.47 4.17
CA ILE A 206 11.21 9.15 4.13
C ILE A 206 10.36 9.01 2.87
N SER A 207 9.55 10.03 2.58
CA SER A 207 8.61 9.99 1.47
C SER A 207 8.28 11.39 0.97
N PHE A 208 8.09 11.48 -0.33
CA PHE A 208 7.54 12.64 -1.04
C PHE A 208 6.11 12.28 -1.54
N PRO A 209 5.08 12.37 -0.65
CA PRO A 209 3.73 12.03 -1.04
C PRO A 209 3.09 13.07 -1.97
N PRO A 210 2.31 12.66 -2.97
CA PRO A 210 1.90 11.29 -3.28
C PRO A 210 2.77 10.62 -4.34
N ILE A 211 3.98 11.08 -4.56
CA ILE A 211 4.82 10.76 -5.72
C ILE A 211 5.66 9.50 -5.47
N ILE A 212 6.66 9.60 -4.56
CA ILE A 212 7.66 8.54 -4.42
C ILE A 212 8.23 8.47 -2.98
N ASN A 213 8.68 7.29 -2.58
CA ASN A 213 9.41 7.07 -1.35
C ASN A 213 10.92 7.28 -1.56
N SER A 214 11.65 7.45 -0.47
CA SER A 214 13.11 7.44 -0.48
C SER A 214 13.65 6.00 -0.56
N ALA A 215 14.75 5.81 -1.27
CA ALA A 215 15.49 4.55 -1.32
C ALA A 215 16.07 4.12 0.03
N LEU A 216 16.33 5.06 0.94
CA LEU A 216 16.91 4.78 2.26
C LEU A 216 15.99 3.95 3.16
N PHE A 217 14.67 4.09 3.02
CA PHE A 217 13.67 3.54 3.93
C PHE A 217 12.75 2.51 3.30
N THR A 218 12.97 2.20 2.05
CA THR A 218 12.20 1.22 1.30
C THR A 218 13.17 0.16 0.80
N ASN A 219 12.95 -1.10 1.13
CA ASN A 219 13.73 -2.18 0.52
C ASN A 219 13.19 -2.39 -0.90
N SER A 220 14.09 -2.35 -1.87
CA SER A 220 13.83 -2.70 -3.27
C SER A 220 13.64 -4.20 -3.41
#